data_ca601968247d70b3087f51a841118e21
#
_entry.id   ca601968247d70b3087f51a841118e21
#
_cell.length_a   1.000
_cell.length_b   1.000
_cell.length_c   1.000
_cell.angle_alpha   90.00
_cell.angle_beta   90.00
_cell.angle_gamma   90.00
#
_symmetry.space_group_name_H-M   'P 1'
#
loop_
_entity.id
_entity.type
_entity.pdbx_description
1 polymer ?
#
loop_
_entity_poly.entity_id
_entity_poly.type
_entity_poly.pdbx_seq_one_letter_code
_entity_poly.pdbx_strand_id
1 'polypeptide(L)'
;MGHRKHSAPRRGSLAYRPRGRAKSFIPRIRTWPKVDSDKPTLLGFPGYKAGTAHMITVDDRSKTPNFGKPLYNMSSVLTVPEAAVVGLRLYGHEDGHDIALADVKHGNQAALDKLPMDRTTRVAALVSTVPRDVGLSQKKPIVLEIGVSGADTKSQVDFLGGLLGKTVKFADIFKAGMYVDVLGITKGKGFEGPVTRFGVKRKQHKSRKSVRAVGVIGPWHPAAVMYTVARAGQMGFHQRTESGKRILLVGNASADPITPPGGFEHYGDVGGDYAVVNGSVPGPARRFVFVRMRVRGITKNQNPPQVIEVSTKARPRQP
;
A
#
# COMPACT_ATOMS: atom_id res chain seq x y z
N MET A 1 -6.82 -33.05 -30.15
CA MET A 1 -6.36 -31.80 -29.52
C MET A 1 -5.10 -31.36 -30.23
N GLY A 2 -5.08 -30.15 -30.78
CA GLY A 2 -3.92 -29.65 -31.50
C GLY A 2 -2.67 -29.53 -30.58
N HIS A 3 -1.53 -29.93 -31.14
CA HIS A 3 -0.23 -29.75 -30.47
C HIS A 3 0.13 -28.25 -30.42
N ARG A 4 0.52 -27.77 -29.25
CA ARG A 4 0.98 -26.40 -29.10
C ARG A 4 2.40 -26.28 -29.63
N LYS A 5 2.66 -25.40 -30.61
CA LYS A 5 3.99 -25.20 -31.21
C LYS A 5 5.04 -24.72 -30.23
N HIS A 6 4.63 -23.96 -29.20
CA HIS A 6 5.52 -23.39 -28.18
C HIS A 6 5.07 -23.79 -26.78
N SER A 7 6.00 -23.78 -25.83
CA SER A 7 5.73 -24.01 -24.42
C SER A 7 4.71 -23.01 -23.88
N ALA A 8 3.83 -23.48 -23.01
CA ALA A 8 2.91 -22.58 -22.33
C ALA A 8 3.66 -21.64 -21.37
N PRO A 9 3.22 -20.40 -21.22
CA PRO A 9 3.78 -19.53 -20.20
C PRO A 9 3.66 -20.18 -18.82
N ARG A 10 4.64 -19.90 -17.96
CA ARG A 10 4.59 -20.35 -16.56
C ARG A 10 3.35 -19.82 -15.85
N ARG A 11 2.70 -20.67 -15.06
CA ARG A 11 1.58 -20.27 -14.22
C ARG A 11 2.08 -19.81 -12.85
N GLY A 12 1.70 -18.60 -12.46
CA GLY A 12 2.10 -17.95 -11.22
C GLY A 12 3.54 -17.43 -11.24
N SER A 13 3.75 -16.21 -10.74
CA SER A 13 5.06 -15.58 -10.67
C SER A 13 5.96 -16.24 -9.62
N LEU A 14 7.24 -16.44 -9.93
CA LEU A 14 8.26 -16.88 -8.98
C LEU A 14 8.76 -15.73 -8.09
N ALA A 15 8.60 -14.46 -8.53
CA ALA A 15 9.01 -13.30 -7.77
C ALA A 15 8.23 -13.10 -6.46
N TYR A 16 7.04 -13.70 -6.35
CA TYR A 16 6.21 -13.66 -5.14
C TYR A 16 6.39 -14.89 -4.23
N ARG A 17 7.57 -15.43 -4.16
CA ARG A 17 7.89 -16.54 -3.26
C ARG A 17 8.82 -16.08 -2.13
N PRO A 18 8.69 -16.67 -0.92
CA PRO A 18 7.64 -17.61 -0.49
C PRO A 18 6.27 -16.94 -0.37
N ARG A 19 5.18 -17.70 -0.63
CA ARG A 19 3.80 -17.23 -0.48
C ARG A 19 3.30 -17.53 0.93
N GLY A 20 3.96 -16.95 1.91
CA GLY A 20 3.61 -17.09 3.31
C GLY A 20 2.45 -16.19 3.73
N ARG A 21 1.76 -16.56 4.79
CA ARG A 21 0.76 -15.71 5.46
C ARG A 21 1.47 -14.58 6.21
N ALA A 22 1.00 -13.33 6.09
CA ALA A 22 1.50 -12.21 6.87
C ALA A 22 1.26 -12.43 8.38
N LYS A 23 2.16 -11.93 9.23
CA LYS A 23 2.00 -12.04 10.69
C LYS A 23 0.89 -11.15 11.25
N SER A 24 0.69 -9.98 10.63
CA SER A 24 -0.29 -8.97 11.03
C SER A 24 -0.96 -8.37 9.79
N PHE A 25 -2.07 -7.67 9.99
CA PHE A 25 -2.70 -6.88 8.94
C PHE A 25 -2.02 -5.51 8.71
N ILE A 26 -1.04 -5.14 9.53
CA ILE A 26 -0.18 -3.97 9.34
C ILE A 26 1.02 -4.41 8.48
N PRO A 27 1.26 -3.78 7.32
CA PRO A 27 2.40 -4.14 6.47
C PRO A 27 3.72 -3.68 7.11
N ARG A 28 4.75 -4.51 7.02
CA ARG A 28 6.10 -4.12 7.41
C ARG A 28 6.77 -3.33 6.29
N ILE A 29 7.23 -2.13 6.60
CA ILE A 29 7.94 -1.27 5.66
C ILE A 29 9.43 -1.53 5.81
N ARG A 30 10.09 -1.98 4.73
CA ARG A 30 11.51 -2.35 4.75
C ARG A 30 12.41 -1.32 4.05
N THR A 31 11.84 -0.51 3.18
CA THR A 31 12.62 0.38 2.31
C THR A 31 11.94 1.73 2.23
N TRP A 32 12.72 2.78 2.35
CA TRP A 32 12.28 4.15 2.17
C TRP A 32 12.93 4.75 0.93
N PRO A 33 12.26 5.66 0.20
CA PRO A 33 12.90 6.38 -0.89
C PRO A 33 13.96 7.32 -0.31
N LYS A 34 15.05 7.46 -1.04
CA LYS A 34 15.98 8.58 -0.82
C LYS A 34 15.41 9.77 -1.58
N VAL A 35 15.04 10.79 -0.88
CA VAL A 35 14.52 12.03 -1.45
C VAL A 35 15.49 13.12 -1.03
N ASP A 36 16.20 13.66 -1.99
CA ASP A 36 17.09 14.77 -1.80
C ASP A 36 16.24 16.05 -1.74
N SER A 37 15.86 16.45 -0.55
CA SER A 37 15.07 17.67 -0.30
C SER A 37 15.75 18.46 0.82
N ASP A 38 15.85 19.77 0.62
CA ASP A 38 16.42 20.70 1.63
C ASP A 38 15.57 20.73 2.90
N LYS A 39 14.25 20.53 2.73
CA LYS A 39 13.32 20.51 3.87
C LYS A 39 12.97 19.08 4.26
N PRO A 40 13.12 18.70 5.53
CA PRO A 40 12.72 17.38 5.99
C PRO A 40 11.20 17.22 5.91
N THR A 41 10.76 16.05 5.43
CA THR A 41 9.34 15.67 5.31
C THR A 41 9.14 14.21 5.66
N LEU A 42 7.93 13.82 6.08
CA LEU A 42 7.57 12.43 6.28
C LEU A 42 7.45 11.70 4.93
N LEU A 43 7.99 10.49 4.84
CA LEU A 43 8.05 9.72 3.60
C LEU A 43 6.82 8.80 3.39
N GLY A 44 5.85 8.85 4.26
CA GLY A 44 4.67 8.04 4.15
C GLY A 44 3.56 8.44 5.10
N PHE A 45 2.37 7.84 4.88
CA PHE A 45 1.20 8.13 5.69
C PHE A 45 0.30 6.89 5.81
N PRO A 46 -0.30 6.65 6.98
CA PRO A 46 -1.26 5.58 7.19
C PRO A 46 -2.65 5.94 6.65
N GLY A 47 -3.40 4.94 6.22
CA GLY A 47 -4.77 5.11 5.79
C GLY A 47 -5.58 3.81 5.85
N TYR A 48 -6.85 3.90 5.53
CA TYR A 48 -7.78 2.78 5.51
C TYR A 48 -8.53 2.74 4.18
N LYS A 49 -8.66 1.56 3.60
CA LYS A 49 -9.39 1.40 2.35
C LYS A 49 -10.90 1.54 2.63
N ALA A 50 -11.54 2.55 2.04
CA ALA A 50 -12.99 2.69 2.09
C ALA A 50 -13.65 1.84 1.01
N GLY A 51 -13.40 2.14 -0.25
CA GLY A 51 -14.03 1.47 -1.36
C GLY A 51 -13.39 1.76 -2.70
N THR A 52 -14.17 1.66 -3.75
CA THR A 52 -13.77 2.00 -5.11
C THR A 52 -14.80 2.93 -5.73
N ALA A 53 -14.34 3.93 -6.47
CA ALA A 53 -15.17 4.85 -7.23
C ALA A 53 -14.65 4.94 -8.66
N HIS A 54 -15.50 5.33 -9.58
CA HIS A 54 -15.10 5.66 -10.93
C HIS A 54 -14.83 7.15 -11.02
N MET A 55 -13.73 7.52 -11.68
CA MET A 55 -13.37 8.90 -11.92
C MET A 55 -13.11 9.13 -13.39
N ILE A 56 -13.65 10.22 -13.92
CA ILE A 56 -13.36 10.69 -15.27
C ILE A 56 -12.32 11.81 -15.13
N THR A 57 -11.16 11.60 -15.72
CA THR A 57 -10.04 12.56 -15.73
C THR A 57 -9.62 12.84 -17.16
N VAL A 58 -9.05 14.00 -17.42
CA VAL A 58 -8.41 14.29 -18.71
C VAL A 58 -7.05 13.58 -18.76
N ASP A 59 -6.75 12.92 -19.88
CA ASP A 59 -5.43 12.30 -20.06
C ASP A 59 -4.37 13.37 -20.35
N ASP A 60 -3.48 13.58 -19.39
CA ASP A 60 -2.38 14.56 -19.43
C ASP A 60 -1.06 13.99 -20.00
N ARG A 61 -1.07 12.78 -20.52
CA ARG A 61 0.12 12.12 -21.06
C ARG A 61 0.31 12.47 -22.53
N SER A 62 1.23 13.40 -22.81
CA SER A 62 1.47 13.96 -24.15
C SER A 62 1.77 12.95 -25.27
N LYS A 63 2.24 11.73 -24.91
CA LYS A 63 2.64 10.70 -25.89
C LYS A 63 1.60 9.58 -26.04
N THR A 64 0.37 9.78 -25.61
CA THR A 64 -0.71 8.79 -25.76
C THR A 64 -1.73 9.22 -26.79
N PRO A 65 -2.39 8.27 -27.49
CA PRO A 65 -3.45 8.58 -28.45
C PRO A 65 -4.67 9.25 -27.81
N ASN A 66 -4.78 9.19 -26.49
CA ASN A 66 -5.90 9.76 -25.73
C ASN A 66 -5.56 11.10 -25.08
N PHE A 67 -4.41 11.71 -25.41
CA PHE A 67 -4.02 13.01 -24.85
C PHE A 67 -5.14 14.05 -25.02
N GLY A 68 -5.48 14.73 -23.92
CA GLY A 68 -6.54 15.73 -23.88
C GLY A 68 -7.98 15.17 -23.88
N LYS A 69 -8.16 13.85 -24.01
CA LYS A 69 -9.49 13.23 -24.01
C LYS A 69 -9.88 12.77 -22.60
N PRO A 70 -11.19 12.68 -22.31
CA PRO A 70 -11.67 12.11 -21.06
C PRO A 70 -11.29 10.63 -20.93
N LEU A 71 -10.69 10.25 -19.81
CA LEU A 71 -10.27 8.90 -19.49
C LEU A 71 -11.04 8.40 -18.27
N TYR A 72 -11.66 7.25 -18.42
CA TYR A 72 -12.41 6.59 -17.35
C TYR A 72 -11.48 5.76 -16.47
N ASN A 73 -11.32 6.13 -15.21
CA ASN A 73 -10.42 5.49 -14.27
C ASN A 73 -11.19 4.81 -13.14
N MET A 74 -10.96 3.52 -12.97
CA MET A 74 -11.32 2.83 -11.72
C MET A 74 -10.35 3.27 -10.64
N SER A 75 -10.84 3.82 -9.53
CA SER A 75 -10.03 4.38 -8.47
C SER A 75 -10.39 3.81 -7.12
N SER A 76 -9.42 3.76 -6.22
CA SER A 76 -9.64 3.33 -4.84
C SER A 76 -9.69 4.54 -3.92
N VAL A 77 -10.72 4.60 -3.08
CA VAL A 77 -10.89 5.62 -2.05
C VAL A 77 -10.25 5.12 -0.76
N LEU A 78 -9.36 5.94 -0.21
CA LEU A 78 -8.70 5.73 1.06
C LEU A 78 -9.15 6.81 2.03
N THR A 79 -9.55 6.44 3.23
CA THR A 79 -9.75 7.37 4.32
C THR A 79 -8.42 7.55 5.04
N VAL A 80 -8.04 8.79 5.27
CA VAL A 80 -6.72 9.16 5.80
C VAL A 80 -6.90 10.06 7.03
N PRO A 81 -7.18 9.45 8.22
CA PRO A 81 -7.33 10.21 9.45
C PRO A 81 -6.07 10.97 9.79
N GLU A 82 -6.20 12.04 10.56
CA GLU A 82 -5.04 12.72 11.11
C GLU A 82 -4.16 11.73 11.89
N ALA A 83 -2.86 11.90 11.80
CA ALA A 83 -1.88 11.02 12.40
C ALA A 83 -1.05 11.79 13.42
N ALA A 84 -1.06 11.36 14.68
CA ALA A 84 -0.30 11.99 15.76
C ALA A 84 1.14 11.48 15.78
N VAL A 85 2.12 12.38 15.86
CA VAL A 85 3.51 12.03 16.06
C VAL A 85 3.76 11.81 17.56
N VAL A 86 3.88 10.55 17.97
CA VAL A 86 4.02 10.14 19.37
C VAL A 86 5.47 10.01 19.82
N GLY A 87 6.41 9.98 18.89
CA GLY A 87 7.82 9.87 19.22
C GLY A 87 8.71 9.87 18.00
N LEU A 88 10.00 9.79 18.25
CA LEU A 88 11.04 9.59 17.26
C LEU A 88 11.95 8.43 17.69
N ARG A 89 12.55 7.75 16.71
CA ARG A 89 13.49 6.66 16.92
C ARG A 89 14.74 6.88 16.09
N LEU A 90 15.88 6.74 16.71
CA LEU A 90 17.18 6.81 16.09
C LEU A 90 17.71 5.41 15.81
N TYR A 91 18.30 5.25 14.64
CA TYR A 91 18.97 4.02 14.23
C TYR A 91 20.45 4.29 13.97
N GLY A 92 21.29 3.41 14.47
CA GLY A 92 22.68 3.26 14.08
C GLY A 92 22.88 2.04 13.21
N HIS A 93 24.04 1.94 12.60
CA HIS A 93 24.44 0.78 11.80
C HIS A 93 25.65 0.11 12.45
N GLU A 94 25.47 -1.10 12.95
CA GLU A 94 26.52 -1.91 13.57
C GLU A 94 26.47 -3.33 13.00
N ASP A 95 27.63 -3.88 12.65
CA ASP A 95 27.77 -5.25 12.10
C ASP A 95 26.84 -5.57 10.91
N GLY A 96 26.59 -4.61 10.04
CA GLY A 96 25.73 -4.77 8.88
C GLY A 96 24.21 -4.74 9.19
N HIS A 97 23.82 -4.37 10.40
CA HIS A 97 22.43 -4.30 10.85
C HIS A 97 22.07 -2.91 11.39
N ASP A 98 20.81 -2.51 11.13
CA ASP A 98 20.25 -1.30 11.74
C ASP A 98 19.79 -1.62 13.16
N ILE A 99 20.40 -0.97 14.17
CA ILE A 99 20.09 -1.12 15.58
C ILE A 99 19.41 0.15 16.07
N ALA A 100 18.31 0.02 16.84
CA ALA A 100 17.67 1.15 17.48
C ALA A 100 18.54 1.64 18.65
N LEU A 101 19.03 2.88 18.55
CA LEU A 101 19.90 3.51 19.57
C LEU A 101 19.11 4.18 20.68
N ALA A 102 18.08 4.95 20.31
CA ALA A 102 17.27 5.68 21.27
C ALA A 102 15.83 5.89 20.76
N ASP A 103 14.89 5.90 21.69
CA ASP A 103 13.49 6.27 21.48
C ASP A 103 13.15 7.48 22.36
N VAL A 104 12.67 8.55 21.72
CA VAL A 104 12.11 9.70 22.45
C VAL A 104 10.62 9.73 22.21
N LYS A 105 9.84 9.75 23.27
CA LYS A 105 8.38 9.84 23.21
C LYS A 105 7.91 11.23 23.61
N HIS A 106 6.73 11.59 23.16
CA HIS A 106 6.05 12.80 23.60
C HIS A 106 5.97 12.83 25.14
N GLY A 107 6.28 13.98 25.73
CA GLY A 107 6.38 14.17 27.19
C GLY A 107 7.81 14.05 27.74
N ASN A 108 8.78 13.57 26.98
CA ASN A 108 10.19 13.49 27.40
C ASN A 108 11.11 14.25 26.44
N GLN A 109 10.82 15.55 26.26
CA GLN A 109 11.58 16.39 25.33
C GLN A 109 13.03 16.65 25.79
N ALA A 110 13.31 16.62 27.10
CA ALA A 110 14.66 16.75 27.64
C ALA A 110 15.60 15.61 27.18
N ALA A 111 15.07 14.52 26.65
CA ALA A 111 15.86 13.45 26.05
C ALA A 111 16.39 13.80 24.66
N LEU A 112 15.88 14.85 24.00
CA LEU A 112 16.37 15.28 22.67
C LEU A 112 17.81 15.78 22.73
N ASP A 113 18.20 16.45 23.83
CA ASP A 113 19.55 17.01 24.00
C ASP A 113 20.61 15.91 24.27
N LYS A 114 20.16 14.73 24.69
CA LYS A 114 21.05 13.61 25.08
C LYS A 114 21.16 12.52 24.01
N LEU A 115 20.73 12.80 22.76
CA LEU A 115 20.73 11.84 21.72
C LEU A 115 22.13 11.52 21.18
N PRO A 116 22.47 10.25 20.92
CA PRO A 116 23.75 9.82 20.35
C PRO A 116 23.82 10.13 18.86
N MET A 117 23.96 11.41 18.50
CA MET A 117 23.94 11.88 17.10
C MET A 117 25.09 11.32 16.27
N ASP A 118 26.27 11.13 16.89
CA ASP A 118 27.48 10.66 16.19
C ASP A 118 27.35 9.25 15.62
N ARG A 119 26.52 8.41 16.25
CA ARG A 119 26.26 7.03 15.79
C ARG A 119 24.98 6.88 14.96
N THR A 120 24.23 7.97 14.80
CA THR A 120 22.92 7.93 14.14
C THR A 120 23.08 7.99 12.63
N THR A 121 22.58 6.96 11.95
CA THR A 121 22.56 6.87 10.49
C THR A 121 21.19 7.18 9.91
N ARG A 122 20.12 6.97 10.68
CA ARG A 122 18.74 7.15 10.20
C ARG A 122 17.81 7.53 11.35
N VAL A 123 16.88 8.41 11.04
CA VAL A 123 15.81 8.83 11.96
C VAL A 123 14.45 8.36 11.43
N ALA A 124 13.57 7.95 12.33
CA ALA A 124 12.20 7.55 12.02
C ALA A 124 11.22 8.22 12.98
N ALA A 125 10.10 8.67 12.46
CA ALA A 125 8.97 9.14 13.26
C ALA A 125 8.13 7.95 13.74
N LEU A 126 7.73 7.94 15.00
CA LEU A 126 6.72 7.04 15.54
C LEU A 126 5.36 7.75 15.43
N VAL A 127 4.53 7.27 14.52
CA VAL A 127 3.24 7.88 14.20
C VAL A 127 2.10 6.96 14.61
N SER A 128 1.10 7.53 15.26
CA SER A 128 -0.10 6.84 15.73
C SER A 128 -1.32 7.31 14.95
N THR A 129 -2.17 6.37 14.54
CA THR A 129 -3.49 6.68 13.97
C THR A 129 -4.58 6.04 14.79
N VAL A 130 -5.71 6.73 14.93
CA VAL A 130 -6.89 6.22 15.63
C VAL A 130 -7.95 5.82 14.60
N PRO A 131 -8.17 4.51 14.37
CA PRO A 131 -9.15 4.04 13.38
C PRO A 131 -10.58 4.49 13.67
N ARG A 132 -10.91 4.73 14.95
CA ARG A 132 -12.23 5.20 15.39
C ARG A 132 -12.61 6.58 14.81
N ASP A 133 -11.62 7.44 14.59
CA ASP A 133 -11.86 8.82 14.10
C ASP A 133 -12.42 8.82 12.66
N VAL A 134 -12.25 7.73 11.94
CA VAL A 134 -12.83 7.54 10.60
C VAL A 134 -14.00 6.54 10.58
N GLY A 135 -14.66 6.35 11.71
CA GLY A 135 -15.85 5.50 11.80
C GLY A 135 -15.57 4.00 11.82
N LEU A 136 -14.32 3.58 12.01
CA LEU A 136 -14.00 2.17 12.13
C LEU A 136 -14.20 1.67 13.57
N SER A 137 -14.68 0.43 13.71
CA SER A 137 -14.94 -0.19 15.02
C SER A 137 -13.69 -0.50 15.83
N GLN A 138 -12.51 -0.43 15.22
CA GLN A 138 -11.23 -0.68 15.89
C GLN A 138 -10.89 0.48 16.84
N LYS A 139 -10.84 0.20 18.14
CA LYS A 139 -10.53 1.20 19.19
C LYS A 139 -9.02 1.38 19.41
N LYS A 140 -8.23 0.28 19.26
CA LYS A 140 -6.80 0.32 19.51
C LYS A 140 -6.08 1.12 18.43
N PRO A 141 -5.29 2.14 18.82
CA PRO A 141 -4.47 2.89 17.85
C PRO A 141 -3.42 2.00 17.19
N ILE A 142 -3.04 2.36 15.98
CA ILE A 142 -1.96 1.71 15.24
C ILE A 142 -0.76 2.63 15.28
N VAL A 143 0.31 2.16 15.90
CA VAL A 143 1.60 2.86 15.93
C VAL A 143 2.54 2.21 14.92
N LEU A 144 3.21 3.04 14.11
CA LEU A 144 4.15 2.58 13.09
C LEU A 144 5.29 3.59 12.91
N GLU A 145 6.37 3.08 12.34
CA GLU A 145 7.53 3.88 12.01
C GLU A 145 7.41 4.45 10.60
N ILE A 146 7.70 5.74 10.45
CA ILE A 146 7.72 6.45 9.17
C ILE A 146 9.11 7.07 9.00
N GLY A 147 9.75 6.81 7.86
CA GLY A 147 11.01 7.44 7.50
C GLY A 147 10.83 8.93 7.25
N VAL A 148 11.89 9.68 7.48
CA VAL A 148 11.97 11.12 7.24
C VAL A 148 12.97 11.39 6.13
N SER A 149 12.68 12.34 5.22
CA SER A 149 13.63 12.86 4.25
C SER A 149 14.47 13.97 4.85
N GLY A 150 15.51 14.37 4.16
CA GLY A 150 16.40 15.46 4.55
C GLY A 150 17.86 15.03 4.49
N ALA A 151 18.75 15.96 4.19
CA ALA A 151 20.17 15.68 4.01
C ALA A 151 20.84 15.29 5.34
N ASP A 152 20.54 16.02 6.43
CA ASP A 152 21.21 15.87 7.72
C ASP A 152 20.31 15.22 8.77
N THR A 153 20.90 14.34 9.57
CA THR A 153 20.22 13.71 10.71
C THR A 153 19.78 14.72 11.78
N LYS A 154 20.55 15.78 11.98
CA LYS A 154 20.21 16.87 12.93
C LYS A 154 18.93 17.58 12.49
N SER A 155 18.85 18.02 11.23
CA SER A 155 17.66 18.69 10.70
C SER A 155 16.41 17.79 10.74
N GLN A 156 16.59 16.47 10.59
CA GLN A 156 15.50 15.50 10.74
C GLN A 156 15.01 15.40 12.19
N VAL A 157 15.91 15.41 13.17
CA VAL A 157 15.57 15.38 14.61
C VAL A 157 14.87 16.67 15.02
N ASP A 158 15.37 17.83 14.60
CA ASP A 158 14.77 19.14 14.90
C ASP A 158 13.36 19.24 14.33
N PHE A 159 13.17 18.81 13.08
CA PHE A 159 11.86 18.73 12.43
C PHE A 159 10.90 17.86 13.22
N LEU A 160 11.31 16.66 13.62
CA LEU A 160 10.48 15.77 14.41
C LEU A 160 10.24 16.28 15.83
N GLY A 161 11.23 16.92 16.43
CA GLY A 161 11.08 17.59 17.72
C GLY A 161 9.97 18.64 17.71
N GLY A 162 9.89 19.42 16.62
CA GLY A 162 8.82 20.41 16.41
C GLY A 162 7.43 19.78 16.13
N LEU A 163 7.37 18.50 15.71
CA LEU A 163 6.12 17.76 15.45
C LEU A 163 5.69 16.88 16.61
N LEU A 164 6.51 16.67 17.63
CA LEU A 164 6.16 15.82 18.77
C LEU A 164 4.86 16.28 19.44
N GLY A 165 3.90 15.36 19.56
CA GLY A 165 2.59 15.60 20.13
C GLY A 165 1.59 16.32 19.21
N LYS A 166 2.01 16.72 18.02
CA LYS A 166 1.12 17.35 17.02
C LYS A 166 0.55 16.32 16.08
N THR A 167 -0.60 16.65 15.48
CA THR A 167 -1.21 15.88 14.39
C THR A 167 -0.70 16.39 13.03
N VAL A 168 -0.54 15.47 12.09
CA VAL A 168 -0.15 15.72 10.71
C VAL A 168 -1.28 15.24 9.81
N LYS A 169 -1.62 16.03 8.79
CA LYS A 169 -2.63 15.68 7.78
C LYS A 169 -1.98 15.05 6.56
N PHE A 170 -2.75 14.25 5.84
CA PHE A 170 -2.30 13.64 4.60
C PHE A 170 -1.90 14.69 3.55
N ALA A 171 -2.67 15.78 3.45
CA ALA A 171 -2.44 16.87 2.51
C ALA A 171 -1.12 17.63 2.72
N ASP A 172 -0.56 17.59 3.94
CA ASP A 172 0.74 18.22 4.25
C ASP A 172 1.91 17.49 3.58
N ILE A 173 1.74 16.17 3.33
CA ILE A 173 2.79 15.31 2.78
C ILE A 173 2.52 14.99 1.30
N PHE A 174 1.27 14.67 0.95
CA PHE A 174 0.89 14.18 -0.37
C PHE A 174 -0.11 15.10 -1.05
N LYS A 175 0.19 15.45 -2.30
CA LYS A 175 -0.65 16.28 -3.15
C LYS A 175 -1.24 15.47 -4.31
N ALA A 176 -2.36 15.94 -4.87
CA ALA A 176 -2.89 15.38 -6.11
C ALA A 176 -1.83 15.44 -7.22
N GLY A 177 -1.77 14.39 -8.03
CA GLY A 177 -0.76 14.23 -9.09
C GLY A 177 0.48 13.43 -8.68
N MET A 178 0.83 13.39 -7.40
CA MET A 178 1.99 12.62 -6.92
C MET A 178 1.81 11.12 -7.14
N TYR A 179 2.93 10.45 -7.40
CA TYR A 179 2.97 8.98 -7.49
C TYR A 179 3.46 8.38 -6.18
N VAL A 180 2.72 7.39 -5.72
CA VAL A 180 2.96 6.72 -4.44
C VAL A 180 3.03 5.21 -4.60
N ASP A 181 3.67 4.56 -3.65
CA ASP A 181 3.61 3.12 -3.46
C ASP A 181 2.64 2.80 -2.33
N VAL A 182 1.72 1.89 -2.59
CA VAL A 182 0.70 1.50 -1.61
C VAL A 182 1.02 0.11 -1.08
N LEU A 183 1.26 0.02 0.22
CA LEU A 183 1.56 -1.23 0.91
C LEU A 183 0.32 -1.70 1.67
N GLY A 184 0.00 -2.98 1.54
CA GLY A 184 -1.14 -3.56 2.25
C GLY A 184 -1.11 -5.08 2.27
N ILE A 185 -2.03 -5.64 3.04
CA ILE A 185 -2.22 -7.08 3.16
C ILE A 185 -3.46 -7.48 2.34
N THR A 186 -3.30 -8.42 1.42
CA THR A 186 -4.37 -8.87 0.54
C THR A 186 -5.47 -9.61 1.31
N LYS A 187 -6.63 -9.80 0.67
CA LYS A 187 -7.71 -10.65 1.21
C LYS A 187 -7.20 -12.07 1.44
N GLY A 188 -7.45 -12.63 2.63
CA GLY A 188 -7.14 -14.03 2.92
C GLY A 188 -8.15 -14.96 2.24
N LYS A 189 -7.67 -16.08 1.72
CA LYS A 189 -8.47 -17.15 1.12
C LYS A 189 -8.16 -18.52 1.70
N GLY A 190 -7.33 -18.57 2.73
CA GLY A 190 -6.94 -19.82 3.39
C GLY A 190 -6.07 -20.72 2.52
N PHE A 191 -6.22 -22.04 2.69
CA PHE A 191 -5.51 -23.06 1.96
C PHE A 191 -6.23 -23.37 0.66
N GLU A 192 -5.59 -23.15 -0.48
CA GLU A 192 -6.18 -23.29 -1.81
C GLU A 192 -5.40 -24.25 -2.70
N GLY A 193 -6.12 -24.95 -3.58
CA GLY A 193 -5.53 -25.85 -4.56
C GLY A 193 -4.83 -25.12 -5.71
N PRO A 194 -4.05 -25.84 -6.54
CA PRO A 194 -3.24 -25.24 -7.60
C PRO A 194 -4.07 -24.55 -8.69
N VAL A 195 -5.30 -24.96 -8.90
CA VAL A 195 -6.21 -24.35 -9.89
C VAL A 195 -6.52 -22.90 -9.50
N THR A 196 -6.96 -22.67 -8.26
CA THR A 196 -7.27 -21.34 -7.75
C THR A 196 -5.98 -20.53 -7.51
N ARG A 197 -5.00 -21.15 -6.85
CA ARG A 197 -3.77 -20.47 -6.39
C ARG A 197 -2.84 -20.05 -7.53
N PHE A 198 -2.77 -20.81 -8.62
CA PHE A 198 -1.87 -20.56 -9.76
C PHE A 198 -2.57 -20.38 -11.10
N GLY A 199 -3.90 -20.54 -11.16
CA GLY A 199 -4.63 -20.44 -12.42
C GLY A 199 -4.30 -21.59 -13.39
N VAL A 200 -3.97 -22.76 -12.88
CA VAL A 200 -3.70 -23.94 -13.72
C VAL A 200 -5.01 -24.42 -14.33
N LYS A 201 -4.97 -24.81 -15.62
CA LYS A 201 -6.14 -25.37 -16.31
C LYS A 201 -6.58 -26.66 -15.61
N ARG A 202 -7.88 -26.80 -15.39
CA ARG A 202 -8.49 -28.05 -14.92
C ARG A 202 -8.25 -29.15 -15.94
N LYS A 203 -8.02 -30.37 -15.46
CA LYS A 203 -7.97 -31.55 -16.33
C LYS A 203 -9.33 -31.81 -16.95
N GLN A 204 -9.35 -32.61 -17.98
CA GLN A 204 -10.59 -33.05 -18.63
C GLN A 204 -11.50 -33.74 -17.61
N HIS A 205 -12.81 -33.59 -17.75
CA HIS A 205 -13.78 -34.13 -16.78
C HIS A 205 -13.72 -35.64 -16.61
N LYS A 206 -13.35 -36.38 -17.66
CA LYS A 206 -13.15 -37.84 -17.63
C LYS A 206 -11.79 -38.26 -17.08
N SER A 207 -10.98 -37.37 -16.54
CA SER A 207 -9.67 -37.69 -15.93
C SER A 207 -9.84 -38.52 -14.67
N ARG A 208 -9.10 -39.63 -14.55
CA ARG A 208 -9.07 -40.45 -13.34
C ARG A 208 -8.43 -39.71 -12.16
N LYS A 209 -8.80 -40.04 -10.95
CA LYS A 209 -8.32 -39.57 -9.65
C LYS A 209 -8.72 -38.12 -9.29
N SER A 210 -8.23 -37.10 -10.01
CA SER A 210 -8.53 -35.71 -9.65
C SER A 210 -8.51 -34.80 -10.86
N VAL A 211 -9.54 -33.96 -11.01
CA VAL A 211 -9.69 -32.96 -12.06
C VAL A 211 -8.95 -31.67 -11.69
N ARG A 212 -8.86 -31.36 -10.40
CA ARG A 212 -8.28 -30.10 -9.88
C ARG A 212 -6.80 -30.20 -9.47
N ALA A 213 -6.10 -31.23 -9.91
CA ALA A 213 -4.67 -31.42 -9.66
C ALA A 213 -3.83 -31.10 -10.89
N VAL A 214 -2.54 -30.83 -10.67
CA VAL A 214 -1.55 -30.70 -11.75
C VAL A 214 -1.28 -32.08 -12.35
N GLY A 215 -1.02 -32.17 -13.65
CA GLY A 215 -0.74 -33.43 -14.34
C GLY A 215 0.62 -34.01 -13.92
N VAL A 216 1.66 -33.45 -14.49
CA VAL A 216 3.05 -33.86 -14.22
C VAL A 216 3.62 -32.93 -13.16
N ILE A 217 4.30 -33.52 -12.16
CA ILE A 217 4.88 -32.78 -11.04
C ILE A 217 6.40 -32.66 -11.12
N GLY A 218 7.01 -33.27 -12.12
CA GLY A 218 8.45 -33.20 -12.39
C GLY A 218 8.95 -34.35 -13.22
N PRO A 219 10.22 -34.33 -13.64
CA PRO A 219 10.91 -35.46 -14.29
C PRO A 219 11.20 -36.57 -13.27
N TRP A 220 11.75 -37.69 -13.76
CA TRP A 220 12.19 -38.82 -12.91
C TRP A 220 13.30 -38.38 -11.94
N HIS A 221 14.28 -37.67 -12.44
CA HIS A 221 15.34 -37.05 -11.65
C HIS A 221 15.30 -35.52 -11.78
N PRO A 222 15.56 -34.79 -10.68
CA PRO A 222 15.77 -35.23 -9.30
C PRO A 222 14.51 -35.82 -8.69
N ALA A 223 14.64 -36.82 -7.81
CA ALA A 223 13.55 -37.55 -7.17
C ALA A 223 12.80 -36.73 -6.10
N ALA A 224 12.59 -35.44 -6.37
CA ALA A 224 11.90 -34.50 -5.49
C ALA A 224 11.01 -33.53 -6.30
N VAL A 225 9.90 -33.12 -5.71
CA VAL A 225 9.04 -32.10 -6.33
C VAL A 225 9.67 -30.73 -6.10
N MET A 226 10.06 -30.07 -7.18
CA MET A 226 10.68 -28.75 -7.11
C MET A 226 9.70 -27.70 -6.56
N TYR A 227 10.22 -26.73 -5.83
CA TYR A 227 9.42 -25.62 -5.27
C TYR A 227 8.71 -24.78 -6.35
N THR A 228 9.16 -24.87 -7.59
CA THR A 228 8.59 -24.17 -8.74
C THR A 228 7.26 -24.75 -9.22
N VAL A 229 6.93 -25.98 -8.84
CA VAL A 229 5.69 -26.66 -9.26
C VAL A 229 4.50 -26.03 -8.55
N ALA A 230 3.39 -25.86 -9.28
CA ALA A 230 2.15 -25.35 -8.73
C ALA A 230 1.53 -26.38 -7.77
N ARG A 231 1.54 -26.06 -6.47
CA ARG A 231 1.00 -26.92 -5.39
C ARG A 231 -0.05 -26.16 -4.59
N ALA A 232 -0.85 -26.89 -3.84
CA ALA A 232 -1.75 -26.33 -2.85
C ALA A 232 -0.96 -25.60 -1.74
N GLY A 233 -1.60 -24.65 -1.07
CA GLY A 233 -1.03 -23.90 0.03
C GLY A 233 -1.76 -22.58 0.30
N GLN A 234 -1.19 -21.76 1.16
CA GLN A 234 -1.75 -20.48 1.53
C GLN A 234 -1.99 -19.59 0.31
N MET A 235 -3.20 -19.06 0.18
CA MET A 235 -3.58 -18.05 -0.80
C MET A 235 -4.15 -16.81 -0.11
N GLY A 236 -3.63 -15.66 -0.47
CA GLY A 236 -4.02 -14.40 0.16
C GLY A 236 -3.44 -14.22 1.56
N PHE A 237 -3.84 -13.12 2.19
CA PHE A 237 -3.22 -12.60 3.40
C PHE A 237 -1.70 -12.45 3.24
N HIS A 238 -1.30 -12.00 2.03
CA HIS A 238 0.07 -11.72 1.67
C HIS A 238 0.33 -10.23 1.73
N GLN A 239 1.50 -9.83 2.22
CA GLN A 239 1.95 -8.47 2.07
C GLN A 239 2.26 -8.20 0.59
N ARG A 240 1.74 -7.08 0.07
CA ARG A 240 1.99 -6.62 -1.29
C ARG A 240 2.28 -5.12 -1.28
N THR A 241 3.13 -4.71 -2.21
CA THR A 241 3.39 -3.32 -2.54
C THR A 241 2.94 -3.07 -3.97
N GLU A 242 1.96 -2.21 -4.13
CA GLU A 242 1.48 -1.72 -5.41
C GLU A 242 2.24 -0.43 -5.73
N SER A 243 3.16 -0.49 -6.67
CA SER A 243 4.06 0.63 -6.96
C SER A 243 3.49 1.58 -8.00
N GLY A 244 3.83 2.86 -7.86
CA GLY A 244 3.56 3.88 -8.86
C GLY A 244 2.08 4.19 -9.07
N LYS A 245 1.29 4.21 -8.01
CA LYS A 245 -0.10 4.65 -8.03
C LYS A 245 -0.16 6.18 -8.01
N ARG A 246 -0.92 6.79 -8.90
CA ARG A 246 -1.11 8.24 -8.93
C ARG A 246 -2.24 8.63 -7.99
N ILE A 247 -2.03 9.65 -7.20
CA ILE A 247 -3.09 10.30 -6.42
C ILE A 247 -3.88 11.19 -7.37
N LEU A 248 -5.18 10.95 -7.46
CA LEU A 248 -6.06 11.70 -8.33
C LEU A 248 -6.70 12.88 -7.62
N LEU A 249 -7.13 12.67 -6.37
CA LEU A 249 -7.81 13.67 -5.58
C LEU A 249 -7.42 13.51 -4.11
N VAL A 250 -7.28 14.63 -3.42
CA VAL A 250 -7.19 14.71 -1.95
C VAL A 250 -8.25 15.71 -1.52
N GLY A 251 -9.10 15.31 -0.61
CA GLY A 251 -10.22 16.13 -0.16
C GLY A 251 -10.67 15.80 1.25
N ASN A 252 -11.63 16.57 1.71
CA ASN A 252 -12.31 16.36 2.99
C ASN A 252 -13.80 16.09 2.73
N ALA A 253 -14.34 15.04 3.36
CA ALA A 253 -15.71 14.60 3.14
C ALA A 253 -16.78 15.63 3.57
N SER A 254 -16.44 16.57 4.45
CA SER A 254 -17.34 17.65 4.87
C SER A 254 -17.50 18.72 3.80
N ALA A 255 -16.46 18.97 2.98
CA ALA A 255 -16.49 19.94 1.90
C ALA A 255 -16.95 19.28 0.58
N ASP A 256 -16.32 18.16 0.25
CA ASP A 256 -16.55 17.42 -1.00
C ASP A 256 -16.94 15.97 -0.69
N PRO A 257 -18.23 15.65 -0.55
CA PRO A 257 -18.67 14.30 -0.21
C PRO A 257 -18.38 13.33 -1.36
N ILE A 258 -17.61 12.28 -1.07
CA ILE A 258 -17.24 11.23 -2.04
C ILE A 258 -18.07 9.96 -1.87
N THR A 259 -18.86 9.88 -0.82
CA THR A 259 -19.66 8.70 -0.48
C THR A 259 -20.81 8.54 -1.46
N PRO A 260 -20.99 7.36 -2.08
CA PRO A 260 -22.14 7.09 -2.93
C PRO A 260 -23.42 6.99 -2.08
N PRO A 261 -24.61 7.22 -2.67
CA PRO A 261 -25.89 6.97 -2.00
C PRO A 261 -25.94 5.53 -1.46
N GLY A 262 -26.15 5.38 -0.16
CA GLY A 262 -26.13 4.09 0.54
C GLY A 262 -24.76 3.65 1.06
N GLY A 263 -23.74 4.51 1.02
CA GLY A 263 -22.42 4.25 1.55
C GLY A 263 -21.56 3.32 0.66
N PHE A 264 -20.28 3.17 1.02
CA PHE A 264 -19.41 2.16 0.40
C PHE A 264 -19.71 0.77 0.97
N GLU A 265 -19.74 -0.23 0.10
CA GLU A 265 -20.00 -1.62 0.50
C GLU A 265 -19.00 -2.10 1.55
N HIS A 266 -19.52 -2.61 2.68
CA HIS A 266 -18.76 -3.05 3.86
C HIS A 266 -17.94 -1.97 4.58
N TYR A 267 -18.07 -0.70 4.21
CA TYR A 267 -17.40 0.39 4.90
C TYR A 267 -18.40 1.33 5.56
N GLY A 268 -19.40 1.77 4.83
CA GLY A 268 -20.33 2.84 5.20
C GLY A 268 -19.87 4.18 4.62
N ASP A 269 -20.11 5.24 5.34
CA ASP A 269 -19.78 6.60 4.92
C ASP A 269 -18.33 6.95 5.22
N VAL A 270 -17.73 7.73 4.34
CA VAL A 270 -16.39 8.27 4.54
C VAL A 270 -16.51 9.54 5.38
N GLY A 271 -15.87 9.52 6.55
CA GLY A 271 -15.74 10.69 7.42
C GLY A 271 -14.33 11.28 7.38
N GLY A 272 -14.23 12.61 7.46
CA GLY A 272 -12.94 13.31 7.50
C GLY A 272 -12.17 13.33 6.17
N ASP A 273 -10.85 13.34 6.25
CA ASP A 273 -9.99 13.45 5.08
C ASP A 273 -9.92 12.14 4.30
N TYR A 274 -9.89 12.26 2.98
CA TYR A 274 -9.75 11.13 2.07
C TYR A 274 -8.77 11.41 0.94
N ALA A 275 -8.24 10.34 0.38
CA ALA A 275 -7.41 10.37 -0.82
C ALA A 275 -7.92 9.35 -1.84
N VAL A 276 -7.94 9.73 -3.10
CA VAL A 276 -8.31 8.85 -4.21
C VAL A 276 -7.09 8.48 -5.02
N VAL A 277 -6.85 7.20 -5.14
CA VAL A 277 -5.68 6.64 -5.81
C VAL A 277 -6.11 5.88 -7.06
N ASN A 278 -5.43 6.11 -8.18
CA ASN A 278 -5.72 5.44 -9.44
C ASN A 278 -5.50 3.93 -9.35
N GLY A 279 -6.50 3.17 -9.77
CA GLY A 279 -6.47 1.72 -9.79
C GLY A 279 -6.82 1.06 -8.45
N SER A 280 -6.54 -0.23 -8.37
CA SER A 280 -6.85 -1.04 -7.20
C SER A 280 -5.79 -0.88 -6.09
N VAL A 281 -6.22 -1.13 -4.85
CA VAL A 281 -5.37 -1.16 -3.67
C VAL A 281 -5.56 -2.51 -2.96
N PRO A 282 -4.49 -3.14 -2.42
CA PRO A 282 -4.59 -4.43 -1.76
C PRO A 282 -5.50 -4.41 -0.53
N GLY A 283 -6.18 -5.51 -0.30
CA GLY A 283 -7.02 -5.72 0.89
C GLY A 283 -8.53 -5.49 0.68
N PRO A 284 -9.36 -5.90 1.65
CA PRO A 284 -10.79 -5.60 1.71
C PRO A 284 -11.03 -4.15 2.16
N ALA A 285 -12.29 -3.71 2.13
CA ALA A 285 -12.73 -2.51 2.83
C ALA A 285 -12.36 -2.57 4.33
N ARG A 286 -12.19 -1.42 4.96
CA ARG A 286 -11.73 -1.24 6.35
C ARG A 286 -10.28 -1.70 6.62
N ARG A 287 -9.56 -2.25 5.62
CA ARG A 287 -8.19 -2.70 5.80
C ARG A 287 -7.24 -1.52 5.90
N PHE A 288 -6.33 -1.60 6.89
CA PHE A 288 -5.19 -0.71 7.00
C PHE A 288 -4.31 -0.81 5.75
N VAL A 289 -3.92 0.33 5.24
CA VAL A 289 -3.08 0.51 4.07
C VAL A 289 -2.05 1.59 4.39
N PHE A 290 -0.83 1.39 3.96
CA PHE A 290 0.22 2.39 4.11
C PHE A 290 0.55 3.00 2.75
N VAL A 291 0.51 4.31 2.67
CA VAL A 291 0.90 5.08 1.49
C VAL A 291 2.32 5.60 1.71
N ARG A 292 3.22 5.32 0.78
CA ARG A 292 4.62 5.71 0.84
C ARG A 292 5.00 6.47 -0.42
N MET A 293 5.89 7.44 -0.32
CA MET A 293 6.50 8.06 -1.49
C MET A 293 7.14 7.00 -2.37
N ARG A 294 7.06 7.16 -3.68
CA ARG A 294 7.52 6.18 -4.66
C ARG A 294 9.02 5.93 -4.53
N VAL A 295 9.42 4.66 -4.46
CA VAL A 295 10.83 4.26 -4.33
C VAL A 295 11.51 4.09 -5.69
N ARG A 296 10.79 3.57 -6.69
CA ARG A 296 11.37 3.20 -7.99
C ARG A 296 10.71 3.91 -9.15
N GLY A 297 11.51 4.32 -10.12
CA GLY A 297 11.08 4.87 -11.39
C GLY A 297 10.99 6.39 -11.40
N ILE A 298 11.08 6.95 -12.61
CA ILE A 298 11.03 8.38 -12.85
C ILE A 298 9.57 8.81 -12.93
N THR A 299 9.21 9.82 -12.16
CA THR A 299 7.89 10.45 -12.20
C THR A 299 7.97 11.64 -13.16
N LYS A 300 7.38 11.49 -14.34
CA LYS A 300 7.48 12.54 -15.38
C LYS A 300 6.45 13.65 -15.25
N ASN A 301 5.27 13.39 -14.72
CA ASN A 301 4.21 14.38 -14.53
C ASN A 301 3.65 14.24 -13.12
N GLN A 302 3.90 15.25 -12.28
CA GLN A 302 3.33 15.34 -10.93
C GLN A 302 2.24 16.41 -10.85
N ASN A 303 1.83 16.96 -11.99
CA ASN A 303 0.75 17.93 -12.02
C ASN A 303 -0.56 17.31 -11.52
N PRO A 304 -1.39 18.04 -10.80
CA PRO A 304 -2.70 17.55 -10.40
C PRO A 304 -3.51 17.19 -11.64
N PRO A 305 -4.11 15.99 -11.72
CA PRO A 305 -4.93 15.61 -12.85
C PRO A 305 -6.21 16.43 -12.84
N GLN A 306 -6.67 16.85 -14.02
CA GLN A 306 -7.96 17.48 -14.16
C GLN A 306 -9.05 16.42 -14.02
N VAL A 307 -9.81 16.50 -12.91
CA VAL A 307 -10.96 15.63 -12.63
C VAL A 307 -12.20 16.30 -13.22
N ILE A 308 -12.90 15.60 -14.11
CA ILE A 308 -14.15 16.05 -14.72
C ILE A 308 -15.33 15.65 -13.85
N GLU A 309 -15.35 14.38 -13.43
CA GLU A 309 -16.48 13.82 -12.68
C GLU A 309 -15.99 12.71 -11.73
N VAL A 310 -16.59 12.67 -10.56
CA VAL A 310 -16.50 11.54 -9.63
C VAL A 310 -17.83 10.82 -9.64
N SER A 311 -17.89 9.63 -10.22
CA SER A 311 -19.11 8.85 -10.27
C SER A 311 -19.34 8.14 -8.93
N THR A 312 -20.25 8.69 -8.17
CA THR A 312 -20.77 8.08 -6.92
C THR A 312 -22.00 7.22 -7.16
N LYS A 313 -22.49 7.12 -8.41
CA LYS A 313 -23.66 6.31 -8.75
C LYS A 313 -23.32 4.84 -8.58
N ALA A 314 -24.01 4.17 -7.66
CA ALA A 314 -24.02 2.73 -7.61
C ALA A 314 -24.54 2.19 -8.96
N ARG A 315 -23.80 1.26 -9.60
CA ARG A 315 -24.38 0.53 -10.73
C ARG A 315 -25.65 -0.17 -10.21
N PRO A 316 -26.81 0.01 -10.86
CA PRO A 316 -27.94 -0.83 -10.56
C PRO A 316 -27.47 -2.29 -10.71
N ARG A 317 -27.73 -3.11 -9.69
CA ARG A 317 -27.52 -4.56 -9.82
C ARG A 317 -28.39 -4.99 -10.99
N GLN A 318 -27.78 -5.47 -12.05
CA GLN A 318 -28.53 -6.15 -13.10
C GLN A 318 -29.23 -7.35 -12.44
N PRO A 319 -30.53 -7.54 -12.67
CA PRO A 319 -31.29 -8.64 -12.11
C PRO A 319 -30.73 -10.00 -12.49
#